data_899b248ed2bd313b2c40d66a9dee0e3a
#
_entry.id   899b248ed2bd313b2c40d66a9dee0e3a
#
_cell.length_a   1.000
_cell.length_b   1.000
_cell.length_c   1.000
_cell.angle_alpha   90.00
_cell.angle_beta   90.00
_cell.angle_gamma   90.00
#
_symmetry.space_group_name_H-M   'P 1'
#
loop_
_entity.id
_entity.type
_entity.pdbx_description
1 polymer ?
#
loop_
_entity_poly.entity_id
_entity_poly.type
_entity_poly.pdbx_seq_one_letter_code
_entity_poly.pdbx_strand_id
1 'polypeptide(L)'
;MKKTLGATALLAAAIAGLAMLPGLPAHATSATPAWCPTVPGHQVECDTISRPLVQADPALGTVDVAYALIRRSTVSAPAAGTIAVNPGGPGNAPIPLSGFYTALLEPLLADHDLLLVDPRGTNASGALDCGLTLDTLAGRAAVQSAVARCGAVLGPRSRGYTATAVSDDIDAVRARIGVKRLHLIGQSYGTYLMQVYARRYPNRVASIVLSGVLPVDADPLQGPGARAFPGMLRAVCERSAGACDADTAVADLRTFATRLRARPVTLVVPDPSGGASRTVTFTEGMLAGLALQNAASGNRGNPATIGVMGSFPAMLHDAVRGDYGRLTALAQRLWPGRSGDINESTAAAMGCNDFPVLWRPSAPLTQRARQYGRALARTAPGLTGPFSPEATGSARYGFGDFCLRWPKVKGVRPYKPSGTTPNVPVLLLSGDLDANTPAAQAAQVARSFTRARQIVLPNLGHLVDFERSGCVTGLVSRFIRTSDPGSTACAALIPPLKVEPVTP
;
A
#
# COMPACT_ATOMS: atom_id res chain seq x y z
N MET A 1 -58.36 1.39 99.62
CA MET A 1 -59.07 1.99 98.48
C MET A 1 -58.09 2.93 97.80
N LYS A 2 -58.06 2.86 96.52
CA LYS A 2 -57.28 3.67 95.53
C LYS A 2 -55.97 3.00 95.08
N LYS A 3 -56.04 2.54 93.88
CA LYS A 3 -54.98 1.97 93.04
C LYS A 3 -54.19 3.09 92.42
N THR A 4 -52.87 2.96 92.37
CA THR A 4 -52.01 3.78 91.56
C THR A 4 -51.41 2.88 90.42
N LEU A 5 -51.66 3.38 89.20
CA LEU A 5 -51.10 2.74 87.98
C LEU A 5 -49.64 3.15 87.79
N GLY A 6 -48.77 2.23 87.55
CA GLY A 6 -47.41 2.48 87.06
C GLY A 6 -47.36 2.51 85.51
N ALA A 7 -46.72 3.56 85.01
CA ALA A 7 -46.51 3.75 83.60
C ALA A 7 -45.12 3.15 83.18
N THR A 8 -45.14 2.17 82.29
CA THR A 8 -43.94 1.57 81.67
C THR A 8 -43.63 2.34 80.39
N ALA A 9 -42.45 2.94 80.37
CA ALA A 9 -41.90 3.58 79.13
C ALA A 9 -41.30 2.56 78.21
N LEU A 10 -41.83 2.51 76.99
CA LEU A 10 -41.24 1.69 75.87
C LEU A 10 -40.25 2.58 75.13
N LEU A 11 -38.98 2.20 75.16
CA LEU A 11 -37.91 2.69 74.22
C LEU A 11 -38.13 2.10 72.86
N ALA A 12 -38.50 2.91 71.87
CA ALA A 12 -38.49 2.51 70.47
C ALA A 12 -37.08 2.70 69.89
N ALA A 13 -36.39 1.63 69.52
CA ALA A 13 -35.13 1.68 68.76
C ALA A 13 -35.41 1.95 67.29
N ALA A 14 -35.01 3.09 66.76
CA ALA A 14 -35.04 3.42 65.34
C ALA A 14 -33.86 2.74 64.65
N ILE A 15 -34.11 1.68 63.85
CA ILE A 15 -33.15 1.08 62.96
C ILE A 15 -33.10 1.94 61.68
N ALA A 16 -32.02 2.71 61.49
CA ALA A 16 -31.75 3.40 60.24
C ALA A 16 -31.30 2.40 59.18
N GLY A 17 -32.20 2.06 58.26
CA GLY A 17 -31.86 1.29 57.09
C GLY A 17 -30.98 2.09 56.13
N LEU A 18 -29.70 1.80 56.02
CA LEU A 18 -28.84 2.25 54.93
C LEU A 18 -29.32 1.57 53.64
N ALA A 19 -30.01 2.30 52.77
CA ALA A 19 -30.28 1.88 51.40
C ALA A 19 -28.93 1.85 50.66
N MET A 20 -28.45 0.63 50.38
CA MET A 20 -27.33 0.43 49.42
C MET A 20 -27.83 0.87 48.05
N LEU A 21 -27.33 1.99 47.53
CA LEU A 21 -27.45 2.36 46.14
C LEU A 21 -26.73 1.27 45.32
N PRO A 22 -27.35 0.74 44.21
CA PRO A 22 -26.66 -0.17 43.34
C PRO A 22 -25.45 0.53 42.77
N GLY A 23 -24.26 0.02 43.06
CA GLY A 23 -23.00 0.51 42.49
C GLY A 23 -23.10 0.48 40.95
N LEU A 24 -22.82 1.61 40.35
CA LEU A 24 -22.59 1.70 38.90
C LEU A 24 -21.59 0.60 38.52
N PRO A 25 -21.82 -0.15 37.45
CA PRO A 25 -20.85 -1.16 37.00
C PRO A 25 -19.51 -0.44 36.78
N ALA A 26 -18.49 -0.85 37.51
CA ALA A 26 -17.12 -0.46 37.26
C ALA A 26 -16.83 -0.84 35.80
N HIS A 27 -16.57 0.15 34.95
CA HIS A 27 -16.05 -0.11 33.62
C HIS A 27 -14.74 -0.88 33.84
N ALA A 28 -14.76 -2.17 33.57
CA ALA A 28 -13.57 -2.98 33.52
C ALA A 28 -12.65 -2.27 32.52
N THR A 29 -11.54 -1.72 32.96
CA THR A 29 -10.47 -1.25 32.10
C THR A 29 -9.95 -2.48 31.38
N SER A 30 -10.41 -2.70 30.15
CA SER A 30 -9.88 -3.77 29.31
C SER A 30 -8.37 -3.53 29.18
N ALA A 31 -7.58 -4.56 29.48
CA ALA A 31 -6.14 -4.48 29.33
C ALA A 31 -5.80 -4.00 27.91
N THR A 32 -4.86 -3.07 27.78
CA THR A 32 -4.42 -2.56 26.48
C THR A 32 -4.00 -3.74 25.60
N PRO A 33 -4.55 -3.89 24.38
CA PRO A 33 -4.19 -5.00 23.51
C PRO A 33 -2.69 -5.03 23.20
N ALA A 34 -2.11 -6.22 23.11
CA ALA A 34 -0.66 -6.37 22.84
C ALA A 34 -0.20 -5.74 21.51
N TRP A 35 -1.09 -5.60 20.54
CA TRP A 35 -0.84 -4.96 19.25
C TRP A 35 -0.95 -3.43 19.29
N CYS A 36 -1.39 -2.85 20.40
CA CYS A 36 -1.53 -1.40 20.54
C CYS A 36 -0.13 -0.75 20.62
N PRO A 37 0.20 0.20 19.73
CA PRO A 37 1.52 0.78 19.71
C PRO A 37 1.76 1.73 20.89
N THR A 38 2.98 1.78 21.38
CA THR A 38 3.42 2.84 22.27
C THR A 38 4.09 3.94 21.46
N VAL A 39 3.59 5.17 21.59
CA VAL A 39 4.12 6.35 20.89
C VAL A 39 4.60 7.37 21.92
N PRO A 40 5.91 7.62 22.03
CA PRO A 40 6.43 8.59 23.01
C PRO A 40 5.79 9.97 22.84
N GLY A 41 5.36 10.57 23.94
CA GLY A 41 4.73 11.91 23.96
C GLY A 41 3.25 11.96 23.54
N HIS A 42 2.62 10.82 23.21
CA HIS A 42 1.24 10.76 22.77
C HIS A 42 0.44 9.70 23.52
N GLN A 43 -0.80 10.04 23.86
CA GLN A 43 -1.78 9.05 24.29
C GLN A 43 -2.27 8.25 23.10
N VAL A 44 -2.37 6.93 23.25
CA VAL A 44 -2.86 6.02 22.21
C VAL A 44 -4.10 5.28 22.72
N GLU A 45 -5.16 5.33 21.95
CA GLU A 45 -6.43 4.63 22.21
C GLU A 45 -6.57 3.51 21.17
N CYS A 46 -6.65 2.26 21.60
CA CYS A 46 -6.78 1.10 20.72
C CYS A 46 -8.07 0.34 21.04
N ASP A 47 -8.77 -0.05 19.97
CA ASP A 47 -9.99 -0.85 20.07
C ASP A 47 -10.23 -1.63 18.78
N THR A 48 -11.21 -2.51 18.78
CA THR A 48 -11.69 -3.24 17.61
C THR A 48 -13.19 -2.99 17.40
N ILE A 49 -13.61 -3.02 16.14
CA ILE A 49 -15.02 -3.06 15.77
C ILE A 49 -15.33 -4.31 14.97
N SER A 50 -16.38 -5.03 15.35
CA SER A 50 -16.84 -6.19 14.59
C SER A 50 -17.61 -5.75 13.35
N ARG A 51 -17.24 -6.25 12.19
CA ARG A 51 -17.83 -5.92 10.89
C ARG A 51 -18.27 -7.17 10.16
N PRO A 52 -19.40 -7.17 9.44
CA PRO A 52 -19.71 -8.27 8.54
C PRO A 52 -18.56 -8.48 7.54
N LEU A 53 -18.13 -9.74 7.36
CA LEU A 53 -17.11 -10.06 6.37
C LEU A 53 -17.59 -9.66 4.96
N VAL A 54 -18.83 -9.98 4.64
CA VAL A 54 -19.52 -9.56 3.42
C VAL A 54 -20.87 -8.96 3.79
N GLN A 55 -21.05 -7.65 3.60
CA GLN A 55 -22.27 -6.94 4.01
C GLN A 55 -23.55 -7.55 3.43
N ALA A 56 -23.50 -8.02 2.17
CA ALA A 56 -24.65 -8.62 1.49
C ALA A 56 -24.86 -10.11 1.82
N ASP A 57 -24.01 -10.70 2.67
CA ASP A 57 -24.07 -12.13 3.01
C ASP A 57 -23.53 -12.35 4.44
N PRO A 58 -24.35 -12.03 5.47
CA PRO A 58 -23.93 -12.16 6.87
C PRO A 58 -23.58 -13.58 7.29
N ALA A 59 -24.07 -14.62 6.56
CA ALA A 59 -23.74 -16.02 6.85
C ALA A 59 -22.25 -16.34 6.69
N LEU A 60 -21.48 -15.50 5.98
CA LEU A 60 -20.03 -15.63 5.87
C LEU A 60 -19.26 -15.19 7.13
N GLY A 61 -19.97 -14.71 8.16
CA GLY A 61 -19.44 -14.33 9.45
C GLY A 61 -18.94 -12.89 9.50
N THR A 62 -18.13 -12.59 10.54
CA THR A 62 -17.60 -11.27 10.82
C THR A 62 -16.07 -11.24 10.76
N VAL A 63 -15.52 -10.06 10.76
CA VAL A 63 -14.11 -9.73 10.97
C VAL A 63 -14.02 -8.60 11.97
N ASP A 64 -13.09 -8.70 12.93
CA ASP A 64 -12.80 -7.62 13.84
C ASP A 64 -11.75 -6.71 13.20
N VAL A 65 -12.06 -5.43 13.12
CA VAL A 65 -11.22 -4.40 12.52
C VAL A 65 -10.56 -3.60 13.63
N ALA A 66 -9.24 -3.72 13.75
CA ALA A 66 -8.44 -3.04 14.73
C ALA A 66 -8.09 -1.61 14.28
N TYR A 67 -8.08 -0.70 15.24
CA TYR A 67 -7.60 0.66 15.03
C TYR A 67 -6.84 1.20 16.23
N ALA A 68 -5.92 2.12 15.96
CA ALA A 68 -5.23 2.91 16.97
C ALA A 68 -5.44 4.40 16.67
N LEU A 69 -5.89 5.15 17.64
CA LEU A 69 -6.02 6.60 17.59
C LEU A 69 -4.90 7.22 18.43
N ILE A 70 -3.90 7.78 17.77
CA ILE A 70 -2.81 8.50 18.40
C ILE A 70 -3.26 9.94 18.58
N ARG A 71 -3.39 10.38 19.83
CA ARG A 71 -3.84 11.71 20.16
C ARG A 71 -2.74 12.74 19.94
N ARG A 72 -3.12 13.92 19.49
CA ARG A 72 -2.25 15.10 19.43
C ARG A 72 -1.63 15.40 20.78
N SER A 73 -0.48 16.04 20.81
CA SER A 73 0.20 16.41 22.06
C SER A 73 -0.56 17.50 22.83
N THR A 74 -1.26 18.43 22.16
CA THR A 74 -2.04 19.50 22.77
C THR A 74 -3.51 19.07 22.95
N VAL A 75 -3.77 18.19 23.91
CA VAL A 75 -5.12 17.64 24.15
C VAL A 75 -6.10 18.62 24.83
N SER A 76 -5.62 19.74 25.39
CA SER A 76 -6.45 20.78 26.04
C SER A 76 -7.33 21.57 25.07
N ALA A 77 -7.02 21.56 23.78
CA ALA A 77 -7.83 22.17 22.72
C ALA A 77 -8.50 21.09 21.85
N PRO A 78 -9.63 21.40 21.17
CA PRO A 78 -10.19 20.51 20.16
C PRO A 78 -9.17 20.18 19.06
N ALA A 79 -9.24 18.97 18.50
CA ALA A 79 -8.40 18.61 17.36
C ALA A 79 -8.70 19.51 16.15
N ALA A 80 -7.66 20.02 15.49
CA ALA A 80 -7.80 20.74 14.23
C ALA A 80 -8.27 19.79 13.10
N GLY A 81 -7.96 18.49 13.21
CA GLY A 81 -8.44 17.44 12.33
C GLY A 81 -8.00 16.06 12.79
N THR A 82 -8.46 15.04 12.06
CA THR A 82 -8.00 13.66 12.23
C THR A 82 -7.48 13.17 10.89
N ILE A 83 -6.25 12.65 10.89
CA ILE A 83 -5.54 12.15 9.72
C ILE A 83 -5.68 10.63 9.70
N ALA A 84 -6.22 10.05 8.63
CA ALA A 84 -6.24 8.61 8.41
C ALA A 84 -5.23 8.23 7.32
N VAL A 85 -4.41 7.23 7.58
CA VAL A 85 -3.34 6.80 6.68
C VAL A 85 -3.52 5.37 6.19
N ASN A 86 -3.02 5.07 4.99
CA ASN A 86 -2.88 3.70 4.50
C ASN A 86 -1.58 3.53 3.70
N PRO A 87 -0.69 2.59 4.11
CA PRO A 87 0.62 2.37 3.51
C PRO A 87 0.57 1.68 2.14
N GLY A 88 -0.55 1.05 1.79
CA GLY A 88 -0.71 0.36 0.52
C GLY A 88 -0.40 -1.14 0.57
N GLY A 89 0.41 -1.60 -0.35
CA GLY A 89 0.65 -3.00 -0.65
C GLY A 89 -0.08 -3.42 -1.94
N PRO A 90 -1.35 -3.91 -1.92
CA PRO A 90 -2.24 -4.15 -0.75
C PRO A 90 -1.66 -5.14 0.26
N GLY A 91 -2.23 -5.19 1.46
CA GLY A 91 -1.82 -6.14 2.49
C GLY A 91 -0.89 -5.58 3.58
N ASN A 92 -0.51 -4.29 3.52
CA ASN A 92 0.18 -3.63 4.62
C ASN A 92 -0.81 -3.10 5.66
N ALA A 93 -0.38 -3.15 6.93
CA ALA A 93 -1.12 -2.63 8.08
C ALA A 93 -0.45 -1.35 8.60
N PRO A 94 -1.19 -0.26 8.89
CA PRO A 94 -0.59 0.98 9.39
C PRO A 94 -0.24 0.94 10.88
N ILE A 95 -0.88 0.12 11.72
CA ILE A 95 -0.60 0.06 13.16
C ILE A 95 0.86 -0.33 13.44
N PRO A 96 1.45 -1.38 12.85
CA PRO A 96 2.87 -1.70 13.02
C PRO A 96 3.81 -0.61 12.50
N LEU A 97 3.33 0.26 11.60
CA LEU A 97 4.08 1.38 11.03
C LEU A 97 3.85 2.71 11.78
N SER A 98 3.29 2.66 12.99
CA SER A 98 2.99 3.84 13.80
C SER A 98 4.21 4.76 14.00
N GLY A 99 5.38 4.20 14.27
CA GLY A 99 6.62 4.97 14.40
C GLY A 99 7.02 5.73 13.13
N PHE A 100 6.82 5.13 11.95
CA PHE A 100 7.04 5.80 10.66
C PHE A 100 6.06 6.96 10.47
N TYR A 101 4.76 6.74 10.70
CA TYR A 101 3.75 7.78 10.50
C TYR A 101 3.84 8.90 11.51
N THR A 102 4.19 8.62 12.76
CA THR A 102 4.41 9.68 13.76
C THR A 102 5.61 10.54 13.39
N ALA A 103 6.70 9.96 12.89
CA ALA A 103 7.85 10.73 12.43
C ALA A 103 7.53 11.57 11.17
N LEU A 104 6.80 10.98 10.19
CA LEU A 104 6.41 11.69 8.96
C LEU A 104 5.48 12.85 9.25
N LEU A 105 4.56 12.71 10.21
CA LEU A 105 3.50 13.67 10.50
C LEU A 105 3.74 14.46 11.80
N GLU A 106 4.95 14.37 12.36
CA GLU A 106 5.32 15.01 13.63
C GLU A 106 4.86 16.47 13.71
N PRO A 107 5.08 17.34 12.71
CA PRO A 107 4.64 18.73 12.78
C PRO A 107 3.11 18.91 12.88
N LEU A 108 2.32 17.90 12.50
CA LEU A 108 0.86 17.92 12.57
C LEU A 108 0.34 17.36 13.90
N LEU A 109 1.11 16.50 14.58
CA LEU A 109 0.68 15.85 15.80
C LEU A 109 0.63 16.78 17.02
N ALA A 110 0.98 18.05 16.87
CA ALA A 110 0.73 19.07 17.87
C ALA A 110 -0.78 19.33 18.04
N ASP A 111 -1.54 19.33 16.93
CA ASP A 111 -2.95 19.77 16.87
C ASP A 111 -3.88 18.80 16.11
N HIS A 112 -3.36 17.78 15.41
CA HIS A 112 -4.14 16.76 14.70
C HIS A 112 -3.99 15.39 15.36
N ASP A 113 -5.10 14.64 15.45
CA ASP A 113 -5.08 13.23 15.83
C ASP A 113 -4.71 12.37 14.60
N LEU A 114 -4.00 11.24 14.82
CA LEU A 114 -3.64 10.28 13.78
C LEU A 114 -4.40 8.97 13.99
N LEU A 115 -5.18 8.57 13.00
CA LEU A 115 -5.97 7.35 12.98
C LEU A 115 -5.29 6.29 12.10
N LEU A 116 -4.93 5.18 12.70
CA LEU A 116 -4.41 3.98 12.06
C LEU A 116 -5.48 2.91 12.09
N VAL A 117 -5.97 2.47 10.92
CA VAL A 117 -6.95 1.37 10.79
C VAL A 117 -6.29 0.25 9.99
N ASP A 118 -6.05 -0.88 10.63
CA ASP A 118 -5.55 -2.05 9.92
C ASP A 118 -6.61 -2.56 8.94
N PRO A 119 -6.32 -2.67 7.64
CA PRO A 119 -7.24 -3.28 6.71
C PRO A 119 -7.60 -4.70 7.14
N ARG A 120 -8.87 -5.09 6.97
CA ARG A 120 -9.33 -6.46 7.20
C ARG A 120 -8.40 -7.48 6.52
N GLY A 121 -8.05 -8.54 7.21
CA GLY A 121 -7.10 -9.55 6.73
C GLY A 121 -5.63 -9.20 6.94
N THR A 122 -5.32 -8.11 7.67
CA THR A 122 -3.94 -7.75 8.00
C THR A 122 -3.77 -7.63 9.51
N ASN A 123 -2.58 -7.95 10.01
CA ASN A 123 -2.14 -7.77 11.40
C ASN A 123 -3.28 -8.03 12.42
N ALA A 124 -3.61 -7.04 13.25
CA ALA A 124 -4.65 -7.14 14.28
C ALA A 124 -6.09 -7.21 13.74
N SER A 125 -6.31 -6.94 12.45
CA SER A 125 -7.61 -7.08 11.77
C SER A 125 -7.83 -8.47 11.16
N GLY A 126 -7.43 -9.53 11.89
CA GLY A 126 -7.62 -10.91 11.46
C GLY A 126 -6.74 -11.29 10.28
N ALA A 127 -5.42 -11.23 10.48
CA ALA A 127 -4.41 -11.53 9.45
C ALA A 127 -4.79 -12.79 8.65
N LEU A 128 -4.91 -12.62 7.33
CA LEU A 128 -5.35 -13.67 6.44
C LEU A 128 -4.19 -14.63 6.17
N ASP A 129 -4.45 -15.91 6.33
CA ASP A 129 -3.53 -16.98 5.97
C ASP A 129 -4.23 -18.01 5.10
N CYS A 130 -3.78 -18.15 3.86
CA CYS A 130 -4.19 -19.21 2.94
C CYS A 130 -2.98 -20.07 2.50
N GLY A 131 -1.90 -20.03 3.26
CA GLY A 131 -0.66 -20.74 2.95
C GLY A 131 0.06 -20.18 1.70
N LEU A 132 -0.16 -18.90 1.38
CA LEU A 132 0.47 -18.28 0.22
C LEU A 132 1.87 -17.77 0.55
N THR A 133 2.86 -18.28 -0.14
CA THR A 133 4.20 -17.69 -0.26
C THR A 133 4.47 -17.43 -1.73
N LEU A 134 4.74 -16.17 -2.06
CA LEU A 134 5.01 -15.75 -3.44
C LEU A 134 6.47 -15.99 -3.79
N ASP A 135 6.70 -17.05 -4.54
CA ASP A 135 8.02 -17.40 -5.07
C ASP A 135 8.16 -17.00 -6.54
N THR A 136 8.63 -15.79 -6.77
CA THR A 136 8.82 -15.27 -8.14
C THR A 136 9.97 -15.94 -8.88
N LEU A 137 10.93 -16.51 -8.15
CA LEU A 137 12.04 -17.26 -8.75
C LEU A 137 11.62 -18.65 -9.28
N ALA A 138 10.49 -19.19 -8.77
CA ALA A 138 9.92 -20.45 -9.30
C ALA A 138 9.19 -20.29 -10.65
N GLY A 139 9.12 -19.06 -11.16
CA GLY A 139 8.47 -18.76 -12.42
C GLY A 139 6.97 -18.48 -12.32
N ARG A 140 6.44 -17.84 -13.35
CA ARG A 140 5.09 -17.26 -13.35
C ARG A 140 3.96 -18.28 -13.14
N ALA A 141 4.07 -19.46 -13.74
CA ALA A 141 3.05 -20.51 -13.59
C ALA A 141 2.93 -21.01 -12.15
N ALA A 142 4.05 -21.09 -11.42
CA ALA A 142 4.05 -21.46 -10.01
C ALA A 142 3.39 -20.38 -9.16
N VAL A 143 3.67 -19.11 -9.40
CA VAL A 143 3.00 -17.97 -8.75
C VAL A 143 1.48 -18.01 -8.97
N GLN A 144 1.03 -18.15 -10.22
CA GLN A 144 -0.41 -18.26 -10.53
C GLN A 144 -1.07 -19.46 -9.85
N SER A 145 -0.36 -20.59 -9.75
CA SER A 145 -0.88 -21.78 -9.07
C SER A 145 -0.99 -21.60 -7.57
N ALA A 146 -0.02 -20.93 -6.93
CA ALA A 146 -0.07 -20.59 -5.51
C ALA A 146 -1.23 -19.63 -5.21
N VAL A 147 -1.41 -18.58 -6.02
CA VAL A 147 -2.52 -17.63 -5.93
C VAL A 147 -3.88 -18.33 -6.11
N ALA A 148 -3.97 -19.27 -7.06
CA ALA A 148 -5.20 -20.06 -7.26
C ALA A 148 -5.55 -20.93 -6.04
N ARG A 149 -4.56 -21.58 -5.42
CA ARG A 149 -4.77 -22.34 -4.18
C ARG A 149 -5.27 -21.47 -3.05
N CYS A 150 -4.65 -20.30 -2.85
CA CYS A 150 -5.11 -19.33 -1.86
C CYS A 150 -6.59 -18.97 -2.09
N GLY A 151 -6.96 -18.62 -3.32
CA GLY A 151 -8.35 -18.31 -3.65
C GLY A 151 -9.31 -19.49 -3.41
N ALA A 152 -8.87 -20.73 -3.64
CA ALA A 152 -9.67 -21.92 -3.36
C ALA A 152 -9.88 -22.14 -1.85
N VAL A 153 -8.86 -21.91 -1.02
CA VAL A 153 -8.95 -21.97 0.45
C VAL A 153 -9.94 -20.91 0.97
N LEU A 154 -9.87 -19.69 0.46
CA LEU A 154 -10.77 -18.61 0.88
C LEU A 154 -12.22 -18.82 0.41
N GLY A 155 -12.41 -19.43 -0.76
CA GLY A 155 -13.72 -19.65 -1.34
C GLY A 155 -14.61 -18.41 -1.36
N PRO A 156 -15.90 -18.51 -0.97
CA PRO A 156 -16.82 -17.37 -0.93
C PRO A 156 -16.40 -16.24 0.01
N ARG A 157 -15.62 -16.55 1.06
CA ARG A 157 -15.11 -15.56 2.02
C ARG A 157 -14.17 -14.54 1.37
N SER A 158 -13.51 -14.87 0.24
CA SER A 158 -12.67 -13.95 -0.51
C SER A 158 -13.39 -12.67 -0.92
N ARG A 159 -14.73 -12.68 -1.07
CA ARG A 159 -15.59 -11.52 -1.36
C ARG A 159 -15.47 -10.40 -0.33
N GLY A 160 -15.06 -10.71 0.89
CA GLY A 160 -14.91 -9.76 1.98
C GLY A 160 -13.68 -8.86 1.86
N TYR A 161 -12.70 -9.24 1.04
CA TYR A 161 -11.41 -8.55 0.95
C TYR A 161 -11.36 -7.68 -0.31
N THR A 162 -11.92 -6.46 -0.20
CA THR A 162 -12.00 -5.46 -1.27
C THR A 162 -11.74 -4.05 -0.73
N ALA A 163 -11.29 -3.13 -1.57
CA ALA A 163 -11.13 -1.73 -1.21
C ALA A 163 -12.45 -1.08 -0.75
N THR A 164 -13.58 -1.51 -1.32
CA THR A 164 -14.91 -1.08 -0.89
C THR A 164 -15.19 -1.48 0.56
N ALA A 165 -14.92 -2.74 0.92
CA ALA A 165 -15.14 -3.21 2.28
C ALA A 165 -14.20 -2.53 3.30
N VAL A 166 -12.93 -2.34 2.94
CA VAL A 166 -11.97 -1.58 3.79
C VAL A 166 -12.39 -0.12 3.94
N SER A 167 -12.92 0.52 2.89
CA SER A 167 -13.47 1.87 2.98
C SER A 167 -14.66 1.95 3.95
N ASP A 168 -15.53 0.94 3.94
CA ASP A 168 -16.67 0.84 4.86
C ASP A 168 -16.22 0.63 6.30
N ASP A 169 -15.10 -0.08 6.52
CA ASP A 169 -14.51 -0.25 7.85
C ASP A 169 -13.91 1.06 8.37
N ILE A 170 -13.13 1.76 7.54
CA ILE A 170 -12.56 3.06 7.91
C ILE A 170 -13.67 4.05 8.29
N ASP A 171 -14.79 4.10 7.53
CA ASP A 171 -15.90 4.99 7.85
C ASP A 171 -16.63 4.58 9.13
N ALA A 172 -16.76 3.28 9.41
CA ALA A 172 -17.33 2.78 10.64
C ALA A 172 -16.45 3.14 11.86
N VAL A 173 -15.12 3.02 11.75
CA VAL A 173 -14.20 3.49 12.80
C VAL A 173 -14.27 4.99 12.97
N ARG A 174 -14.27 5.78 11.88
CA ARG A 174 -14.48 7.24 11.92
C ARG A 174 -15.75 7.61 12.72
N ALA A 175 -16.85 6.91 12.43
CA ALA A 175 -18.13 7.14 13.12
C ALA A 175 -18.05 6.74 14.61
N ARG A 176 -17.40 5.61 14.94
CA ARG A 176 -17.21 5.11 16.30
C ARG A 176 -16.45 6.09 17.18
N ILE A 177 -15.40 6.74 16.63
CA ILE A 177 -14.61 7.75 17.34
C ILE A 177 -15.22 9.17 17.26
N GLY A 178 -16.39 9.34 16.65
CA GLY A 178 -17.14 10.62 16.62
C GLY A 178 -16.58 11.69 15.67
N VAL A 179 -15.67 11.33 14.74
CA VAL A 179 -15.02 12.27 13.82
C VAL A 179 -15.92 12.56 12.63
N LYS A 180 -16.13 13.83 12.29
CA LYS A 180 -17.01 14.24 11.17
C LYS A 180 -16.35 13.99 9.80
N ARG A 181 -15.11 14.39 9.63
CA ARG A 181 -14.33 14.29 8.36
C ARG A 181 -12.89 13.91 8.64
N LEU A 182 -12.27 13.19 7.71
CA LEU A 182 -10.88 12.76 7.77
C LEU A 182 -10.04 13.51 6.75
N HIS A 183 -8.80 13.85 7.11
CA HIS A 183 -7.72 14.08 6.17
C HIS A 183 -7.18 12.70 5.76
N LEU A 184 -7.19 12.40 4.47
CA LEU A 184 -6.77 11.08 3.96
C LEU A 184 -5.35 11.14 3.45
N ILE A 185 -4.49 10.21 3.87
CA ILE A 185 -3.16 10.01 3.29
C ILE A 185 -3.08 8.59 2.77
N GLY A 186 -2.86 8.44 1.47
CA GLY A 186 -2.65 7.15 0.83
C GLY A 186 -1.26 7.06 0.21
N GLN A 187 -0.62 5.91 0.37
CA GLN A 187 0.67 5.59 -0.24
C GLN A 187 0.53 4.35 -1.14
N SER A 188 1.04 4.40 -2.38
CA SER A 188 0.97 3.26 -3.31
C SER A 188 -0.48 2.76 -3.50
N TYR A 189 -0.78 1.48 -3.23
CA TYR A 189 -2.16 0.97 -3.21
C TYR A 189 -3.07 1.77 -2.25
N GLY A 190 -2.54 2.34 -1.18
CA GLY A 190 -3.31 3.21 -0.29
C GLY A 190 -3.91 4.41 -1.02
N THR A 191 -3.29 4.89 -2.10
CA THR A 191 -3.86 5.94 -2.95
C THR A 191 -5.09 5.46 -3.71
N TYR A 192 -5.10 4.21 -4.17
CA TYR A 192 -6.27 3.54 -4.74
C TYR A 192 -7.41 3.46 -3.70
N LEU A 193 -7.10 2.97 -2.50
CA LEU A 193 -8.07 2.85 -1.41
C LEU A 193 -8.69 4.21 -1.03
N MET A 194 -7.87 5.27 -0.91
CA MET A 194 -8.35 6.59 -0.54
C MET A 194 -9.22 7.23 -1.65
N GLN A 195 -8.98 6.91 -2.92
CA GLN A 195 -9.89 7.30 -4.02
C GLN A 195 -11.23 6.56 -3.92
N VAL A 196 -11.24 5.28 -3.54
CA VAL A 196 -12.48 4.50 -3.31
C VAL A 196 -13.25 5.08 -2.14
N TYR A 197 -12.58 5.35 -1.01
CA TYR A 197 -13.19 5.98 0.17
C TYR A 197 -13.80 7.33 -0.18
N ALA A 198 -13.05 8.20 -0.85
CA ALA A 198 -13.48 9.55 -1.19
C ALA A 198 -14.74 9.56 -2.09
N ARG A 199 -14.86 8.63 -3.04
CA ARG A 199 -16.05 8.50 -3.89
C ARG A 199 -17.23 7.92 -3.13
N ARG A 200 -16.98 7.05 -2.17
CA ARG A 200 -18.00 6.37 -1.38
C ARG A 200 -18.57 7.25 -0.27
N TYR A 201 -17.71 8.08 0.31
CA TYR A 201 -18.02 8.96 1.45
C TYR A 201 -17.59 10.42 1.21
N PRO A 202 -18.06 11.07 0.12
CA PRO A 202 -17.54 12.38 -0.28
C PRO A 202 -17.70 13.46 0.79
N ASN A 203 -18.76 13.39 1.62
CA ASN A 203 -19.03 14.34 2.68
C ASN A 203 -18.20 14.07 3.97
N ARG A 204 -17.40 12.99 3.99
CA ARG A 204 -16.57 12.57 5.15
C ARG A 204 -15.08 12.88 4.95
N VAL A 205 -14.73 13.60 3.87
CA VAL A 205 -13.36 13.95 3.53
C VAL A 205 -13.11 15.43 3.77
N ALA A 206 -11.98 15.75 4.40
CA ALA A 206 -11.50 17.13 4.61
C ALA A 206 -10.47 17.51 3.53
N SER A 207 -9.46 16.69 3.32
CA SER A 207 -8.46 16.80 2.23
C SER A 207 -7.88 15.43 1.91
N ILE A 208 -7.13 15.32 0.80
CA ILE A 208 -6.51 14.08 0.36
C ILE A 208 -5.05 14.33 -0.02
N VAL A 209 -4.13 13.50 0.48
CA VAL A 209 -2.73 13.42 0.05
C VAL A 209 -2.49 12.04 -0.54
N LEU A 210 -1.99 11.97 -1.76
CA LEU A 210 -1.72 10.74 -2.50
C LEU A 210 -0.25 10.69 -2.91
N SER A 211 0.51 9.75 -2.38
CA SER A 211 1.94 9.56 -2.68
C SER A 211 2.18 8.25 -3.41
N GLY A 212 2.86 8.30 -4.57
CA GLY A 212 3.01 7.13 -5.43
C GLY A 212 1.66 6.65 -5.96
N VAL A 213 1.03 7.46 -6.81
CA VAL A 213 -0.40 7.40 -7.12
C VAL A 213 -0.77 6.27 -8.05
N LEU A 214 -1.62 5.35 -7.57
CA LEU A 214 -2.21 4.27 -8.35
C LEU A 214 -3.66 4.62 -8.72
N PRO A 215 -4.01 4.78 -10.02
CA PRO A 215 -5.39 4.99 -10.46
C PRO A 215 -6.27 3.77 -10.16
N VAL A 216 -7.56 4.01 -9.90
CA VAL A 216 -8.54 2.92 -9.72
C VAL A 216 -8.82 2.13 -11.01
N ASP A 217 -8.50 2.70 -12.15
CA ASP A 217 -8.56 2.13 -13.50
C ASP A 217 -7.17 1.87 -14.08
N ALA A 218 -6.20 1.51 -13.22
CA ALA A 218 -4.82 1.25 -13.60
C ALA A 218 -4.71 0.26 -14.77
N ASP A 219 -3.75 0.50 -15.67
CA ASP A 219 -3.46 -0.37 -16.80
C ASP A 219 -2.90 -1.73 -16.31
N PRO A 220 -3.57 -2.86 -16.62
CA PRO A 220 -3.10 -4.19 -16.22
C PRO A 220 -1.72 -4.57 -16.78
N LEU A 221 -1.28 -3.95 -17.87
CA LEU A 221 0.04 -4.16 -18.47
C LEU A 221 1.09 -3.16 -18.01
N GLN A 222 0.73 -2.24 -17.09
CA GLN A 222 1.65 -1.24 -16.54
C GLN A 222 2.36 -0.39 -17.60
N GLY A 223 1.71 -0.18 -18.73
CA GLY A 223 2.24 0.58 -19.86
C GLY A 223 2.80 1.95 -19.48
N PRO A 224 2.15 2.75 -18.61
CA PRO A 224 2.72 4.04 -18.18
C PRO A 224 4.11 3.93 -17.56
N GLY A 225 4.34 2.97 -16.66
CA GLY A 225 5.64 2.72 -16.04
C GLY A 225 6.68 2.21 -17.04
N ALA A 226 6.27 1.23 -17.86
CA ALA A 226 7.15 0.64 -18.87
C ALA A 226 7.64 1.67 -19.90
N ARG A 227 6.77 2.60 -20.32
CA ARG A 227 7.17 3.70 -21.23
C ARG A 227 8.06 4.74 -20.56
N ALA A 228 7.84 5.01 -19.27
CA ALA A 228 8.60 6.00 -18.53
C ALA A 228 10.00 5.52 -18.15
N PHE A 229 10.20 4.21 -17.94
CA PHE A 229 11.45 3.66 -17.41
C PHE A 229 12.72 4.01 -18.21
N PRO A 230 12.74 3.97 -19.55
CA PRO A 230 13.94 4.39 -20.32
C PRO A 230 14.33 5.87 -20.04
N GLY A 231 13.35 6.76 -19.87
CA GLY A 231 13.60 8.16 -19.52
C GLY A 231 14.16 8.31 -18.10
N MET A 232 13.68 7.49 -17.16
CA MET A 232 14.22 7.45 -15.79
C MET A 232 15.66 6.95 -15.76
N LEU A 233 15.95 5.90 -16.52
CA LEU A 233 17.31 5.36 -16.64
C LEU A 233 18.27 6.42 -17.24
N ARG A 234 17.80 7.15 -18.25
CA ARG A 234 18.53 8.31 -18.83
C ARG A 234 18.81 9.36 -17.77
N ALA A 235 17.80 9.81 -17.04
CA ALA A 235 17.92 10.85 -16.00
C ALA A 235 18.90 10.42 -14.88
N VAL A 236 18.92 9.13 -14.53
CA VAL A 236 19.87 8.57 -13.56
C VAL A 236 21.31 8.73 -14.06
N CYS A 237 21.59 8.35 -15.32
CA CYS A 237 22.94 8.49 -15.88
C CYS A 237 23.34 9.96 -16.06
N GLU A 238 22.47 10.83 -16.59
CA GLU A 238 22.72 12.27 -16.75
C GLU A 238 23.08 12.97 -15.43
N ARG A 239 22.51 12.50 -14.31
CA ARG A 239 22.75 13.04 -12.97
C ARG A 239 23.84 12.32 -12.19
N SER A 240 24.51 11.33 -12.79
CA SER A 240 25.47 10.43 -12.12
C SER A 240 26.90 10.96 -12.04
N ALA A 241 27.17 12.18 -12.50
CA ALA A 241 28.52 12.73 -12.63
C ALA A 241 29.46 11.86 -13.48
N GLY A 242 28.93 11.25 -14.56
CA GLY A 242 29.71 10.43 -15.50
C GLY A 242 29.86 8.96 -15.13
N ALA A 243 29.14 8.45 -14.11
CA ALA A 243 29.19 7.03 -13.74
C ALA A 243 28.62 6.11 -14.84
N CYS A 244 27.71 6.61 -15.69
CA CYS A 244 27.20 5.88 -16.86
C CYS A 244 26.84 6.83 -17.99
N ASP A 245 26.82 6.30 -19.23
CA ASP A 245 26.30 6.99 -20.40
C ASP A 245 24.81 6.70 -20.59
N ALA A 246 24.01 7.73 -20.79
CA ALA A 246 22.56 7.64 -20.81
C ALA A 246 22.03 6.89 -22.05
N ASP A 247 22.61 7.12 -23.22
CA ASP A 247 22.19 6.46 -24.45
C ASP A 247 22.57 4.98 -24.45
N THR A 248 23.78 4.65 -23.99
CA THR A 248 24.25 3.29 -23.80
C THR A 248 23.36 2.52 -22.84
N ALA A 249 23.01 3.09 -21.67
CA ALA A 249 22.16 2.40 -20.69
C ALA A 249 20.77 2.08 -21.25
N VAL A 250 20.17 2.99 -22.04
CA VAL A 250 18.88 2.76 -22.69
C VAL A 250 19.01 1.73 -23.83
N ALA A 251 20.11 1.74 -24.59
CA ALA A 251 20.38 0.74 -25.64
C ALA A 251 20.59 -0.65 -25.05
N ASP A 252 21.34 -0.76 -23.96
CA ASP A 252 21.58 -2.01 -23.24
C ASP A 252 20.28 -2.59 -22.68
N LEU A 253 19.39 -1.75 -22.12
CA LEU A 253 18.07 -2.19 -21.67
C LEU A 253 17.26 -2.84 -22.81
N ARG A 254 17.19 -2.19 -23.96
CA ARG A 254 16.46 -2.72 -25.14
C ARG A 254 17.09 -4.01 -25.66
N THR A 255 18.41 -4.04 -25.74
CA THR A 255 19.17 -5.20 -26.20
C THR A 255 18.96 -6.39 -25.28
N PHE A 256 19.08 -6.19 -23.97
CA PHE A 256 18.92 -7.26 -23.00
C PHE A 256 17.48 -7.77 -22.90
N ALA A 257 16.49 -6.87 -22.90
CA ALA A 257 15.07 -7.27 -22.94
C ALA A 257 14.76 -8.11 -24.20
N THR A 258 15.26 -7.69 -25.39
CA THR A 258 15.08 -8.45 -26.64
C THR A 258 15.79 -9.81 -26.57
N ARG A 259 17.00 -9.88 -26.02
CA ARG A 259 17.73 -11.14 -25.84
C ARG A 259 16.97 -12.10 -24.92
N LEU A 260 16.49 -11.62 -23.77
CA LEU A 260 15.72 -12.44 -22.83
C LEU A 260 14.38 -12.92 -23.41
N ARG A 261 13.74 -12.13 -24.26
CA ARG A 261 12.52 -12.51 -24.98
C ARG A 261 12.79 -13.69 -25.92
N ALA A 262 13.90 -13.66 -26.65
CA ALA A 262 14.30 -14.74 -27.54
C ALA A 262 14.83 -15.95 -26.77
N ARG A 263 15.64 -15.73 -25.74
CA ARG A 263 16.31 -16.78 -24.97
C ARG A 263 16.55 -16.34 -23.54
N PRO A 264 15.75 -16.83 -22.57
CA PRO A 264 16.01 -16.63 -21.15
C PRO A 264 17.39 -17.11 -20.73
N VAL A 265 17.96 -16.54 -19.66
CA VAL A 265 19.27 -16.94 -19.14
C VAL A 265 19.11 -17.76 -17.86
N THR A 266 20.06 -18.70 -17.64
CA THR A 266 20.10 -19.47 -16.40
C THR A 266 21.04 -18.79 -15.41
N LEU A 267 20.55 -18.54 -14.20
CA LEU A 267 21.31 -17.97 -13.08
C LEU A 267 21.39 -18.97 -11.94
N VAL A 268 22.49 -18.97 -11.21
CA VAL A 268 22.61 -19.64 -9.90
C VAL A 268 22.51 -18.54 -8.86
N VAL A 269 21.35 -18.39 -8.24
CA VAL A 269 21.04 -17.33 -7.28
C VAL A 269 21.33 -17.87 -5.87
N PRO A 270 22.31 -17.30 -5.15
CA PRO A 270 22.61 -17.69 -3.78
C PRO A 270 21.44 -17.36 -2.83
N ASP A 271 21.22 -18.22 -1.85
CA ASP A 271 20.29 -17.93 -0.76
C ASP A 271 20.85 -16.78 0.10
N PRO A 272 20.12 -15.66 0.26
CA PRO A 272 20.58 -14.52 1.06
C PRO A 272 20.71 -14.84 2.56
N SER A 273 20.14 -15.97 3.03
CA SER A 273 20.29 -16.47 4.41
C SER A 273 21.42 -17.47 4.60
N GLY A 274 22.20 -17.75 3.53
CA GLY A 274 23.32 -18.70 3.58
C GLY A 274 22.92 -20.16 3.33
N GLY A 275 21.67 -20.41 2.92
CA GLY A 275 21.21 -21.74 2.51
C GLY A 275 21.67 -22.14 1.10
N ALA A 276 21.01 -23.14 0.53
CA ALA A 276 21.34 -23.65 -0.80
C ALA A 276 20.96 -22.66 -1.91
N SER A 277 21.88 -22.45 -2.86
CA SER A 277 21.61 -21.67 -4.08
C SER A 277 20.52 -22.32 -4.93
N ARG A 278 19.81 -21.51 -5.71
CA ARG A 278 18.76 -21.98 -6.64
C ARG A 278 19.16 -21.72 -8.09
N THR A 279 18.95 -22.70 -8.93
CA THR A 279 19.02 -22.51 -10.39
C THR A 279 17.71 -21.88 -10.86
N VAL A 280 17.80 -20.71 -11.51
CA VAL A 280 16.65 -19.88 -11.90
C VAL A 280 16.73 -19.62 -13.41
N THR A 281 15.64 -19.84 -14.13
CA THR A 281 15.47 -19.35 -15.50
C THR A 281 15.01 -17.89 -15.45
N PHE A 282 15.96 -16.96 -15.66
CA PHE A 282 15.68 -15.52 -15.62
C PHE A 282 15.07 -15.07 -16.95
N THR A 283 13.86 -14.52 -16.90
CA THR A 283 13.04 -14.15 -18.05
C THR A 283 12.97 -12.65 -18.26
N GLU A 284 12.47 -12.22 -19.44
CA GLU A 284 12.14 -10.81 -19.69
C GLU A 284 11.13 -10.27 -18.67
N GLY A 285 10.14 -11.07 -18.23
CA GLY A 285 9.18 -10.69 -17.20
C GLY A 285 9.83 -10.40 -15.84
N MET A 286 10.88 -11.15 -15.47
CA MET A 286 11.64 -10.86 -14.24
C MET A 286 12.46 -9.57 -14.39
N LEU A 287 13.05 -9.29 -15.56
CA LEU A 287 13.70 -8.00 -15.82
C LEU A 287 12.71 -6.84 -15.73
N ALA A 288 11.53 -6.98 -16.33
CA ALA A 288 10.45 -6.00 -16.21
C ALA A 288 10.02 -5.80 -14.75
N GLY A 289 9.94 -6.87 -13.96
CA GLY A 289 9.65 -6.81 -12.51
C GLY A 289 10.71 -6.04 -11.73
N LEU A 290 12.00 -6.30 -12.00
CA LEU A 290 13.12 -5.55 -11.42
C LEU A 290 13.05 -4.07 -11.80
N ALA A 291 12.77 -3.74 -13.06
CA ALA A 291 12.68 -2.37 -13.55
C ALA A 291 11.49 -1.62 -12.96
N LEU A 292 10.28 -2.20 -13.03
CA LEU A 292 9.03 -1.51 -12.73
C LEU A 292 8.69 -1.47 -11.24
N GLN A 293 9.23 -2.40 -10.44
CA GLN A 293 8.96 -2.47 -9.00
C GLN A 293 10.19 -2.23 -8.15
N ASN A 294 11.23 -3.05 -8.33
CA ASN A 294 12.37 -3.04 -7.42
C ASN A 294 13.28 -1.82 -7.64
N ALA A 295 13.49 -1.39 -8.89
CA ALA A 295 14.27 -0.21 -9.19
C ALA A 295 13.61 1.04 -8.61
N ALA A 296 12.28 1.19 -8.79
CA ALA A 296 11.51 2.29 -8.23
C ALA A 296 11.51 2.30 -6.70
N SER A 297 11.31 1.14 -6.06
CA SER A 297 11.17 1.02 -4.60
C SER A 297 12.50 1.03 -3.84
N GLY A 298 13.60 0.71 -4.50
CA GLY A 298 14.92 0.58 -3.88
C GLY A 298 15.57 1.90 -3.46
N ASN A 299 15.04 3.02 -3.93
CA ASN A 299 15.60 4.33 -3.64
C ASN A 299 14.77 5.10 -2.62
N ARG A 300 15.14 4.94 -1.35
CA ARG A 300 14.50 5.62 -0.22
C ARG A 300 15.21 6.93 0.16
N GLY A 301 15.70 7.68 -0.83
CA GLY A 301 16.34 8.97 -0.58
C GLY A 301 17.64 8.92 0.24
N ASN A 302 18.31 7.76 0.34
CA ASN A 302 19.62 7.65 0.99
C ASN A 302 20.75 7.80 -0.03
N PRO A 303 21.42 8.96 -0.12
CA PRO A 303 22.49 9.20 -1.08
C PRO A 303 23.78 8.42 -0.76
N ALA A 304 23.87 7.81 0.44
CA ALA A 304 25.07 7.06 0.86
C ALA A 304 25.10 5.65 0.27
N THR A 305 23.94 5.08 -0.13
CA THR A 305 23.84 3.71 -0.61
C THR A 305 23.45 3.64 -2.08
N ILE A 306 24.02 2.68 -2.81
CA ILE A 306 23.60 2.36 -4.17
C ILE A 306 22.34 1.49 -4.09
N GLY A 307 21.22 2.04 -4.54
CA GLY A 307 19.95 1.31 -4.65
C GLY A 307 19.89 0.50 -5.95
N VAL A 308 18.77 -0.24 -6.14
CA VAL A 308 18.56 -1.04 -7.36
C VAL A 308 18.64 -0.16 -8.61
N MET A 309 18.02 1.01 -8.60
CA MET A 309 18.07 1.93 -9.75
C MET A 309 19.51 2.39 -10.06
N GLY A 310 20.31 2.65 -9.03
CA GLY A 310 21.70 3.06 -9.19
C GLY A 310 22.62 1.95 -9.72
N SER A 311 22.29 0.68 -9.48
CA SER A 311 23.03 -0.48 -10.02
C SER A 311 22.55 -0.89 -11.43
N PHE A 312 21.39 -0.40 -11.86
CA PHE A 312 20.75 -0.87 -13.09
C PHE A 312 21.58 -0.63 -14.34
N PRO A 313 22.22 0.55 -14.57
CA PRO A 313 23.05 0.80 -15.74
C PRO A 313 24.23 -0.20 -15.85
N ALA A 314 24.98 -0.39 -14.77
CA ALA A 314 26.12 -1.31 -14.75
C ALA A 314 25.67 -2.77 -14.93
N MET A 315 24.57 -3.18 -14.29
CA MET A 315 23.99 -4.51 -14.47
C MET A 315 23.58 -4.79 -15.92
N LEU A 316 22.96 -3.83 -16.60
CA LEU A 316 22.55 -3.99 -18.00
C LEU A 316 23.77 -4.11 -18.91
N HIS A 317 24.77 -3.26 -18.68
CA HIS A 317 26.01 -3.23 -19.45
C HIS A 317 26.75 -4.57 -19.38
N ASP A 318 26.90 -5.14 -18.19
CA ASP A 318 27.49 -6.47 -18.00
C ASP A 318 26.65 -7.58 -18.66
N ALA A 319 25.33 -7.53 -18.44
CA ALA A 319 24.42 -8.56 -18.93
C ALA A 319 24.40 -8.65 -20.47
N VAL A 320 24.53 -7.54 -21.19
CA VAL A 320 24.65 -7.57 -22.67
C VAL A 320 26.01 -8.11 -23.15
N ARG A 321 27.03 -8.12 -22.31
CA ARG A 321 28.33 -8.74 -22.54
C ARG A 321 28.40 -10.21 -22.10
N GLY A 322 27.35 -10.71 -21.42
CA GLY A 322 27.26 -12.09 -20.93
C GLY A 322 27.77 -12.29 -19.52
N ASP A 323 28.13 -11.21 -18.80
CA ASP A 323 28.41 -11.25 -17.37
C ASP A 323 27.11 -11.04 -16.61
N TYR A 324 26.69 -12.03 -15.84
CA TYR A 324 25.46 -12.02 -15.06
C TYR A 324 25.69 -11.86 -13.55
N GLY A 325 26.90 -11.50 -13.11
CA GLY A 325 27.23 -11.35 -11.69
C GLY A 325 26.32 -10.34 -10.98
N ARG A 326 26.23 -9.09 -11.50
CA ARG A 326 25.35 -8.04 -10.96
C ARG A 326 23.86 -8.40 -11.10
N LEU A 327 23.48 -9.03 -12.22
CA LEU A 327 22.11 -9.51 -12.41
C LEU A 327 21.73 -10.55 -11.35
N THR A 328 22.62 -11.49 -11.04
CA THR A 328 22.42 -12.49 -10.00
C THR A 328 22.24 -11.85 -8.63
N ALA A 329 23.06 -10.86 -8.28
CA ALA A 329 22.93 -10.10 -7.04
C ALA A 329 21.59 -9.35 -6.93
N LEU A 330 21.11 -8.77 -8.03
CA LEU A 330 19.78 -8.14 -8.07
C LEU A 330 18.65 -9.17 -8.02
N ALA A 331 18.80 -10.34 -8.65
CA ALA A 331 17.82 -11.42 -8.61
C ALA A 331 17.59 -11.97 -7.19
N GLN A 332 18.57 -11.87 -6.29
CA GLN A 332 18.37 -12.21 -4.86
C GLN A 332 17.26 -11.39 -4.21
N ARG A 333 16.93 -10.18 -4.72
CA ARG A 333 15.83 -9.36 -4.23
C ARG A 333 14.45 -9.95 -4.53
N LEU A 334 14.40 -10.90 -5.47
CA LEU A 334 13.19 -11.66 -5.82
C LEU A 334 13.04 -12.94 -4.97
N TRP A 335 13.93 -13.15 -3.98
CA TRP A 335 13.88 -14.33 -3.12
C TRP A 335 12.59 -14.36 -2.30
N PRO A 336 11.93 -15.54 -2.14
CA PRO A 336 10.69 -15.66 -1.38
C PRO A 336 10.82 -15.15 0.06
N GLY A 337 9.72 -14.61 0.62
CA GLY A 337 9.68 -14.11 2.00
C GLY A 337 10.35 -12.76 2.21
N ARG A 338 10.83 -12.09 1.15
CA ARG A 338 11.44 -10.74 1.24
C ARG A 338 10.45 -9.59 0.98
N SER A 339 9.17 -9.88 0.89
CA SER A 339 8.11 -8.87 0.68
C SER A 339 7.91 -7.92 1.88
N GLY A 340 8.67 -8.05 2.95
CA GLY A 340 8.56 -7.22 4.14
C GLY A 340 7.27 -7.52 4.91
N ASP A 341 6.61 -6.46 5.40
CA ASP A 341 5.41 -6.56 6.25
C ASP A 341 4.11 -6.77 5.47
N ILE A 342 4.18 -7.11 4.17
CA ILE A 342 2.99 -7.35 3.34
C ILE A 342 2.38 -8.72 3.68
N ASN A 343 1.12 -8.75 4.07
CA ASN A 343 0.35 -9.98 4.11
C ASN A 343 0.01 -10.41 2.67
N GLU A 344 0.74 -11.40 2.16
CA GLU A 344 0.62 -11.86 0.76
C GLU A 344 -0.74 -12.45 0.45
N SER A 345 -1.38 -13.12 1.42
CA SER A 345 -2.72 -13.67 1.28
C SER A 345 -3.77 -12.58 1.08
N THR A 346 -3.69 -11.51 1.88
CA THR A 346 -4.57 -10.33 1.74
C THR A 346 -4.27 -9.59 0.46
N ALA A 347 -2.99 -9.42 0.11
CA ALA A 347 -2.57 -8.79 -1.14
C ALA A 347 -3.14 -9.50 -2.37
N ALA A 348 -3.10 -10.83 -2.39
CA ALA A 348 -3.67 -11.63 -3.46
C ALA A 348 -5.20 -11.51 -3.51
N ALA A 349 -5.89 -11.61 -2.35
CA ALA A 349 -7.33 -11.50 -2.30
C ALA A 349 -7.82 -10.13 -2.81
N MET A 350 -7.24 -9.04 -2.30
CA MET A 350 -7.61 -7.67 -2.70
C MET A 350 -7.25 -7.39 -4.16
N GLY A 351 -6.04 -7.75 -4.60
CA GLY A 351 -5.60 -7.54 -5.98
C GLY A 351 -6.49 -8.28 -6.98
N CYS A 352 -6.85 -9.54 -6.69
CA CYS A 352 -7.67 -10.35 -7.59
C CYS A 352 -9.16 -9.97 -7.58
N ASN A 353 -9.63 -9.26 -6.54
CA ASN A 353 -10.99 -8.78 -6.46
C ASN A 353 -11.18 -7.40 -7.09
N ASP A 354 -10.22 -6.49 -6.88
CA ASP A 354 -10.39 -5.06 -7.17
C ASP A 354 -9.76 -4.59 -8.48
N PHE A 355 -8.59 -5.17 -8.87
CA PHE A 355 -7.84 -4.63 -9.98
C PHE A 355 -8.44 -4.99 -11.35
N PRO A 356 -8.32 -4.09 -12.35
CA PRO A 356 -8.70 -4.37 -13.72
C PRO A 356 -7.94 -5.59 -14.27
N VAL A 357 -8.63 -6.40 -15.07
CA VAL A 357 -8.08 -7.59 -15.73
C VAL A 357 -8.42 -7.61 -17.21
N LEU A 358 -7.61 -8.28 -18.04
CA LEU A 358 -7.77 -8.35 -19.50
C LEU A 358 -8.67 -9.50 -19.96
N TRP A 359 -9.47 -10.04 -19.05
CA TRP A 359 -10.45 -11.10 -19.32
C TRP A 359 -11.75 -10.86 -18.53
N ARG A 360 -12.80 -11.57 -18.88
CA ARG A 360 -14.03 -11.56 -18.10
C ARG A 360 -13.84 -12.43 -16.83
N PRO A 361 -13.92 -11.89 -15.61
CA PRO A 361 -13.73 -12.65 -14.37
C PRO A 361 -14.68 -13.84 -14.22
N SER A 362 -15.88 -13.76 -14.83
CA SER A 362 -16.88 -14.85 -14.82
C SER A 362 -16.62 -15.96 -15.85
N ALA A 363 -15.63 -15.79 -16.76
CA ALA A 363 -15.34 -16.80 -17.77
C ALA A 363 -14.66 -18.04 -17.18
N PRO A 364 -14.82 -19.23 -17.78
CA PRO A 364 -13.99 -20.41 -17.47
C PRO A 364 -12.51 -20.14 -17.68
N LEU A 365 -11.63 -20.84 -16.95
CA LEU A 365 -10.17 -20.62 -16.98
C LEU A 365 -9.58 -20.67 -18.40
N THR A 366 -10.00 -21.65 -19.22
CA THR A 366 -9.56 -21.80 -20.62
C THR A 366 -9.95 -20.61 -21.48
N GLN A 367 -11.12 -19.99 -21.21
CA GLN A 367 -11.53 -18.77 -21.90
C GLN A 367 -10.77 -17.54 -21.41
N ARG A 368 -10.49 -17.43 -20.10
CA ARG A 368 -9.67 -16.33 -19.56
C ARG A 368 -8.28 -16.31 -20.20
N ALA A 369 -7.62 -17.46 -20.28
CA ALA A 369 -6.31 -17.56 -20.90
C ALA A 369 -6.33 -17.13 -22.38
N ARG A 370 -7.37 -17.54 -23.13
CA ARG A 370 -7.56 -17.11 -24.53
C ARG A 370 -7.85 -15.61 -24.64
N GLN A 371 -8.67 -15.05 -23.74
CA GLN A 371 -8.98 -13.61 -23.72
C GLN A 371 -7.73 -12.80 -23.40
N TYR A 372 -6.95 -13.23 -22.41
CA TYR A 372 -5.68 -12.62 -22.04
C TYR A 372 -4.70 -12.65 -23.21
N GLY A 373 -4.44 -13.80 -23.81
CA GLY A 373 -3.54 -13.91 -24.98
C GLY A 373 -3.99 -13.02 -26.17
N ARG A 374 -5.31 -12.91 -26.43
CA ARG A 374 -5.81 -11.99 -27.45
C ARG A 374 -5.60 -10.51 -27.08
N ALA A 375 -5.70 -10.16 -25.78
CA ALA A 375 -5.45 -8.79 -25.34
C ALA A 375 -3.96 -8.44 -25.52
N LEU A 376 -3.04 -9.34 -25.16
CA LEU A 376 -1.62 -9.15 -25.37
C LEU A 376 -1.30 -8.97 -26.87
N ALA A 377 -1.86 -9.84 -27.74
CA ALA A 377 -1.63 -9.77 -29.18
C ALA A 377 -2.21 -8.50 -29.86
N ARG A 378 -3.16 -7.81 -29.20
CA ARG A 378 -3.74 -6.54 -29.67
C ARG A 378 -3.07 -5.32 -29.06
N THR A 379 -2.13 -5.50 -28.13
CA THR A 379 -1.41 -4.39 -27.52
C THR A 379 -0.58 -3.68 -28.58
N ALA A 380 -0.84 -2.40 -28.77
CA ALA A 380 -0.14 -1.63 -29.80
C ALA A 380 1.36 -1.53 -29.50
N PRO A 381 2.22 -1.53 -30.54
CA PRO A 381 3.66 -1.36 -30.37
C PRO A 381 4.00 -0.15 -29.53
N GLY A 382 4.98 -0.29 -28.63
CA GLY A 382 5.46 0.77 -27.75
C GLY A 382 4.60 1.05 -26.50
N LEU A 383 3.38 0.48 -26.36
CA LEU A 383 2.56 0.68 -25.15
C LEU A 383 3.23 0.11 -23.89
N THR A 384 4.07 -0.90 -24.03
CA THR A 384 4.81 -1.54 -22.94
C THR A 384 6.31 -1.16 -22.95
N GLY A 385 6.66 -0.03 -23.61
CA GLY A 385 8.02 0.49 -23.67
C GLY A 385 9.01 -0.48 -24.32
N PRO A 386 10.15 -0.79 -23.68
CA PRO A 386 11.15 -1.72 -24.23
C PRO A 386 10.76 -3.21 -24.05
N PHE A 387 9.75 -3.49 -23.24
CA PHE A 387 9.33 -4.84 -22.89
C PHE A 387 8.21 -5.36 -23.79
N SER A 388 8.09 -6.67 -23.89
CA SER A 388 6.90 -7.29 -24.50
C SER A 388 5.67 -7.14 -23.60
N PRO A 389 4.44 -7.19 -24.17
CA PRO A 389 3.22 -7.23 -23.38
C PRO A 389 3.17 -8.40 -22.39
N GLU A 390 3.73 -9.55 -22.77
CA GLU A 390 3.86 -10.74 -21.94
C GLU A 390 4.75 -10.47 -20.71
N ALA A 391 5.87 -9.79 -20.94
CA ALA A 391 6.81 -9.44 -19.87
C ALA A 391 6.18 -8.49 -18.85
N THR A 392 5.56 -7.41 -19.31
CA THR A 392 4.88 -6.45 -18.41
C THR A 392 3.67 -7.07 -17.72
N GLY A 393 2.90 -7.90 -18.42
CA GLY A 393 1.76 -8.63 -17.86
C GLY A 393 2.15 -9.64 -16.78
N SER A 394 3.41 -10.11 -16.77
CA SER A 394 3.94 -11.04 -15.76
C SER A 394 4.84 -10.36 -14.70
N ALA A 395 5.09 -9.07 -14.84
CA ALA A 395 6.11 -8.36 -14.06
C ALA A 395 5.69 -8.05 -12.61
N ARG A 396 4.40 -8.05 -12.28
CA ARG A 396 3.92 -7.51 -11.01
C ARG A 396 2.90 -8.38 -10.31
N TYR A 397 2.86 -8.29 -8.97
CA TYR A 397 1.82 -8.84 -8.14
C TYR A 397 0.51 -8.03 -8.26
N GLY A 398 -0.62 -8.73 -8.31
CA GLY A 398 -1.94 -8.13 -8.37
C GLY A 398 -2.37 -7.62 -9.75
N PHE A 399 -1.45 -7.53 -10.72
CA PHE A 399 -1.71 -7.04 -12.08
C PHE A 399 -1.42 -8.09 -13.16
N GLY A 400 -1.77 -7.75 -14.40
CA GLY A 400 -1.53 -8.61 -15.54
C GLY A 400 -2.17 -9.97 -15.37
N ASP A 401 -1.38 -11.04 -15.47
CA ASP A 401 -1.83 -12.42 -15.39
C ASP A 401 -1.85 -13.03 -13.98
N PHE A 402 -1.50 -12.26 -12.94
CA PHE A 402 -1.39 -12.73 -11.56
C PHE A 402 -2.64 -13.49 -11.09
N CYS A 403 -3.81 -12.94 -11.39
CA CYS A 403 -5.11 -13.48 -10.98
C CYS A 403 -5.77 -14.38 -12.04
N LEU A 404 -5.05 -14.76 -13.10
CA LEU A 404 -5.62 -15.51 -14.23
C LEU A 404 -6.33 -16.79 -13.78
N ARG A 405 -5.75 -17.48 -12.78
CA ARG A 405 -6.27 -18.73 -12.20
C ARG A 405 -7.06 -18.52 -10.91
N TRP A 406 -7.29 -17.27 -10.46
CA TRP A 406 -8.11 -17.01 -9.28
C TRP A 406 -9.50 -17.61 -9.43
N PRO A 407 -10.05 -18.31 -8.43
CA PRO A 407 -11.36 -18.92 -8.53
C PRO A 407 -12.46 -17.92 -8.89
N LYS A 408 -13.45 -18.37 -9.64
CA LYS A 408 -14.64 -17.56 -9.89
C LYS A 408 -15.45 -17.46 -8.60
N VAL A 409 -15.62 -16.25 -8.09
CA VAL A 409 -16.49 -15.98 -6.95
C VAL A 409 -17.67 -15.12 -7.40
N LYS A 410 -18.89 -15.59 -7.12
CA LYS A 410 -20.13 -14.87 -7.49
C LYS A 410 -20.19 -13.54 -6.76
N GLY A 411 -20.45 -12.45 -7.48
CA GLY A 411 -20.62 -11.12 -6.91
C GLY A 411 -19.32 -10.28 -6.81
N VAL A 412 -18.14 -10.88 -7.06
CA VAL A 412 -16.89 -10.13 -7.13
C VAL A 412 -16.63 -9.65 -8.56
N ARG A 413 -16.27 -8.40 -8.69
CA ARG A 413 -15.88 -7.75 -9.96
C ARG A 413 -14.82 -6.72 -9.67
N PRO A 414 -13.89 -6.44 -10.62
CA PRO A 414 -12.98 -5.31 -10.52
C PRO A 414 -13.75 -4.03 -10.18
N TYR A 415 -13.14 -3.22 -9.30
CA TYR A 415 -13.77 -1.98 -8.90
C TYR A 415 -14.03 -1.08 -10.12
N LYS A 416 -15.22 -0.54 -10.19
CA LYS A 416 -15.57 0.47 -11.18
C LYS A 416 -15.85 1.78 -10.47
N PRO A 417 -15.17 2.88 -10.84
CA PRO A 417 -15.46 4.17 -10.24
C PRO A 417 -16.94 4.51 -10.37
N SER A 418 -17.58 4.80 -9.25
CA SER A 418 -18.97 5.24 -9.16
C SER A 418 -19.07 6.37 -8.15
N GLY A 419 -20.08 7.23 -8.30
CA GLY A 419 -20.25 8.40 -7.45
C GLY A 419 -19.38 9.59 -7.90
N THR A 420 -19.55 10.70 -7.20
CA THR A 420 -18.83 11.96 -7.45
C THR A 420 -17.59 12.03 -6.56
N THR A 421 -16.50 12.56 -7.08
CA THR A 421 -15.35 12.95 -6.26
C THR A 421 -15.70 14.16 -5.40
N PRO A 422 -15.25 14.21 -4.14
CA PRO A 422 -15.51 15.37 -3.29
C PRO A 422 -14.77 16.61 -3.83
N ASN A 423 -15.39 17.77 -3.66
CA ASN A 423 -14.75 19.06 -3.96
C ASN A 423 -13.89 19.51 -2.76
N VAL A 424 -12.80 18.79 -2.52
CA VAL A 424 -11.84 19.07 -1.43
C VAL A 424 -10.43 19.26 -2.01
N PRO A 425 -9.51 19.88 -1.26
CA PRO A 425 -8.12 19.96 -1.68
C PRO A 425 -7.50 18.57 -1.82
N VAL A 426 -6.74 18.35 -2.93
CA VAL A 426 -6.04 17.10 -3.20
C VAL A 426 -4.59 17.39 -3.60
N LEU A 427 -3.64 16.83 -2.88
CA LEU A 427 -2.21 16.87 -3.19
C LEU A 427 -1.76 15.51 -3.70
N LEU A 428 -1.14 15.47 -4.88
CA LEU A 428 -0.57 14.28 -5.46
C LEU A 428 0.95 14.43 -5.53
N LEU A 429 1.66 13.47 -4.98
CA LEU A 429 3.12 13.45 -4.91
C LEU A 429 3.67 12.27 -5.70
N SER A 430 4.67 12.52 -6.53
CA SER A 430 5.34 11.49 -7.33
C SER A 430 6.84 11.72 -7.33
N GLY A 431 7.63 10.65 -7.30
CA GLY A 431 9.04 10.71 -7.65
C GLY A 431 9.23 10.68 -9.17
N ASP A 432 10.22 11.39 -9.69
CA ASP A 432 10.52 11.39 -11.13
C ASP A 432 11.18 10.08 -11.61
N LEU A 433 11.61 9.23 -10.67
CA LEU A 433 12.19 7.90 -10.89
C LEU A 433 11.23 6.77 -10.47
N ASP A 434 9.94 7.04 -10.29
CA ASP A 434 8.93 6.04 -9.93
C ASP A 434 8.32 5.38 -11.15
N ALA A 435 8.84 4.23 -11.56
CA ALA A 435 8.27 3.41 -12.64
C ALA A 435 7.09 2.54 -12.16
N ASN A 436 6.90 2.37 -10.84
CA ASN A 436 5.82 1.59 -10.26
C ASN A 436 4.48 2.31 -10.37
N THR A 437 4.49 3.60 -10.00
CA THR A 437 3.34 4.51 -10.09
C THR A 437 3.81 5.86 -10.65
N PRO A 438 4.14 5.91 -11.96
CA PRO A 438 4.79 7.09 -12.54
C PRO A 438 3.91 8.34 -12.47
N ALA A 439 4.53 9.50 -12.52
CA ALA A 439 3.87 10.81 -12.43
C ALA A 439 2.69 10.97 -13.43
N ALA A 440 2.73 10.27 -14.57
CA ALA A 440 1.62 10.24 -15.52
C ALA A 440 0.33 9.63 -14.95
N GLN A 441 0.43 8.67 -14.03
CA GLN A 441 -0.74 8.12 -13.32
C GLN A 441 -1.30 9.12 -12.31
N ALA A 442 -0.44 9.85 -11.61
CA ALA A 442 -0.88 10.96 -10.75
C ALA A 442 -1.61 12.05 -11.55
N ALA A 443 -1.09 12.40 -12.74
CA ALA A 443 -1.76 13.33 -13.65
C ALA A 443 -3.13 12.79 -14.14
N GLN A 444 -3.27 11.49 -14.35
CA GLN A 444 -4.55 10.85 -14.68
C GLN A 444 -5.55 11.03 -13.52
N VAL A 445 -5.15 10.74 -12.29
CA VAL A 445 -6.01 10.85 -11.10
C VAL A 445 -6.35 12.32 -10.82
N ALA A 446 -5.40 13.25 -10.98
CA ALA A 446 -5.60 14.68 -10.77
C ALA A 446 -6.80 15.22 -11.59
N ARG A 447 -7.00 14.74 -12.83
CA ARG A 447 -8.14 15.14 -13.68
C ARG A 447 -9.52 14.77 -13.10
N SER A 448 -9.56 13.86 -12.12
CA SER A 448 -10.79 13.47 -11.45
C SER A 448 -11.19 14.40 -10.31
N PHE A 449 -10.33 15.33 -9.91
CA PHE A 449 -10.56 16.23 -8.78
C PHE A 449 -10.42 17.69 -9.21
N THR A 450 -11.39 18.52 -8.86
CA THR A 450 -11.42 19.95 -9.25
C THR A 450 -10.37 20.80 -8.54
N ARG A 451 -9.88 20.36 -7.38
CA ARG A 451 -8.91 21.08 -6.55
C ARG A 451 -7.62 20.27 -6.35
N ALA A 452 -7.17 19.63 -7.42
CA ALA A 452 -5.96 18.82 -7.39
C ALA A 452 -4.71 19.65 -7.70
N ARG A 453 -3.64 19.40 -6.95
CA ARG A 453 -2.28 19.90 -7.22
C ARG A 453 -1.31 18.72 -7.24
N GLN A 454 -0.59 18.54 -8.35
CA GLN A 454 0.45 17.54 -8.50
C GLN A 454 1.83 18.18 -8.31
N ILE A 455 2.71 17.48 -7.57
CA ILE A 455 4.13 17.81 -7.42
C ILE A 455 4.94 16.58 -7.81
N VAL A 456 5.90 16.75 -8.70
CA VAL A 456 6.89 15.73 -9.05
C VAL A 456 8.21 16.12 -8.40
N LEU A 457 8.76 15.24 -7.59
CA LEU A 457 9.97 15.46 -6.80
C LEU A 457 11.15 14.77 -7.51
N PRO A 458 12.27 15.47 -7.71
CA PRO A 458 13.42 14.92 -8.41
C PRO A 458 14.15 13.87 -7.56
N ASN A 459 14.86 12.97 -8.24
CA ASN A 459 15.75 11.98 -7.63
C ASN A 459 15.08 10.98 -6.68
N LEU A 460 13.76 10.93 -6.65
CA LEU A 460 12.99 10.01 -5.81
C LEU A 460 12.28 8.96 -6.64
N GLY A 461 12.26 7.74 -6.12
CA GLY A 461 11.50 6.63 -6.66
C GLY A 461 10.13 6.51 -6.00
N HIS A 462 9.68 5.25 -5.85
CA HIS A 462 8.38 4.94 -5.27
C HIS A 462 8.31 5.31 -3.79
N LEU A 463 7.27 6.06 -3.40
CA LEU A 463 7.02 6.63 -2.08
C LEU A 463 8.03 7.73 -1.71
N VAL A 464 7.70 8.94 -2.14
CA VAL A 464 8.49 10.15 -1.82
C VAL A 464 8.51 10.48 -0.33
N ASP A 465 7.60 9.91 0.45
CA ASP A 465 7.49 10.07 1.91
C ASP A 465 8.71 9.55 2.69
N PHE A 466 9.56 8.75 2.06
CA PHE A 466 10.82 8.29 2.65
C PHE A 466 11.99 9.27 2.44
N GLU A 467 11.73 10.41 1.80
CA GLU A 467 12.70 11.49 1.64
C GLU A 467 13.15 12.02 3.01
N ARG A 468 14.46 12.28 3.17
CA ARG A 468 15.07 12.53 4.48
C ARG A 468 15.36 14.00 4.79
N SER A 469 15.22 14.91 3.82
CA SER A 469 15.50 16.34 4.06
C SER A 469 14.38 17.06 4.81
N GLY A 470 13.22 16.42 4.96
CA GLY A 470 12.03 17.03 5.53
C GLY A 470 11.21 17.85 4.52
N CYS A 471 11.61 17.87 3.25
CA CYS A 471 10.88 18.60 2.20
C CYS A 471 9.45 18.07 2.06
N VAL A 472 9.26 16.74 1.92
CA VAL A 472 7.96 16.11 1.78
C VAL A 472 7.10 16.32 3.03
N THR A 473 7.66 16.12 4.21
CA THR A 473 7.00 16.38 5.51
C THR A 473 6.48 17.82 5.58
N GLY A 474 7.30 18.79 5.18
CA GLY A 474 6.92 20.20 5.15
C GLY A 474 5.77 20.50 4.18
N LEU A 475 5.84 19.97 2.95
CA LEU A 475 4.79 20.13 1.94
C LEU A 475 3.45 19.53 2.40
N VAL A 476 3.47 18.32 2.94
CA VAL A 476 2.27 17.62 3.45
C VAL A 476 1.67 18.35 4.65
N SER A 477 2.51 18.74 5.61
CA SER A 477 2.05 19.41 6.83
C SER A 477 1.41 20.77 6.52
N ARG A 478 2.04 21.56 5.65
CA ARG A 478 1.49 22.83 5.20
C ARG A 478 0.17 22.62 4.45
N PHE A 479 0.13 21.66 3.53
CA PHE A 479 -1.09 21.37 2.75
C PHE A 479 -2.27 20.98 3.63
N ILE A 480 -2.08 20.12 4.63
CA ILE A 480 -3.16 19.70 5.52
C ILE A 480 -3.71 20.88 6.32
N ARG A 481 -2.86 21.82 6.79
CA ARG A 481 -3.28 23.00 7.53
C ARG A 481 -3.92 24.08 6.68
N THR A 482 -3.40 24.29 5.47
CA THR A 482 -3.73 25.51 4.67
C THR A 482 -4.42 25.22 3.34
N SER A 483 -4.51 23.95 2.95
CA SER A 483 -4.95 23.50 1.61
C SER A 483 -4.00 23.91 0.48
N ASP A 484 -2.80 24.41 0.79
CA ASP A 484 -1.75 24.79 -0.14
C ASP A 484 -0.39 24.24 0.34
N PRO A 485 0.32 23.41 -0.43
CA PRO A 485 1.63 22.90 -0.05
C PRO A 485 2.72 23.98 -0.01
N GLY A 486 2.48 25.16 -0.59
CA GLY A 486 3.43 26.28 -0.65
C GLY A 486 4.54 26.09 -1.68
N SER A 487 5.72 26.65 -1.39
CA SER A 487 6.88 26.57 -2.26
C SER A 487 7.48 25.16 -2.29
N THR A 488 7.86 24.71 -3.49
CA THR A 488 8.56 23.45 -3.73
C THR A 488 10.09 23.61 -3.85
N ALA A 489 10.63 24.78 -3.48
CA ALA A 489 12.07 25.06 -3.61
C ALA A 489 12.96 24.06 -2.85
N CYS A 490 12.47 23.50 -1.74
CA CYS A 490 13.17 22.44 -1.01
C CYS A 490 13.47 21.19 -1.86
N ALA A 491 12.68 20.92 -2.90
CA ALA A 491 12.90 19.77 -3.78
C ALA A 491 14.25 19.85 -4.54
N ALA A 492 14.75 21.07 -4.81
CA ALA A 492 16.05 21.25 -5.46
C ALA A 492 17.23 20.77 -4.60
N LEU A 493 17.02 20.60 -3.29
CA LEU A 493 18.04 20.12 -2.36
C LEU A 493 18.09 18.58 -2.27
N ILE A 494 17.16 17.86 -2.90
CA ILE A 494 17.15 16.40 -2.91
C ILE A 494 18.29 15.90 -3.81
N PRO A 495 19.31 15.21 -3.24
CA PRO A 495 20.50 14.85 -4.00
C PRO A 495 20.20 13.76 -5.05
N PRO A 496 20.97 13.71 -6.15
CA PRO A 496 20.92 12.59 -7.09
C PRO A 496 21.23 11.25 -6.44
N LEU A 497 20.78 10.17 -7.10
CA LEU A 497 21.12 8.81 -6.69
C LEU A 497 22.60 8.55 -6.83
N LYS A 498 23.14 7.76 -5.89
CA LYS A 498 24.46 7.16 -6.09
C LYS A 498 24.35 6.05 -7.15
N VAL A 499 25.14 6.16 -8.18
CA VAL A 499 25.16 5.23 -9.32
C VAL A 499 26.45 4.41 -9.30
N GLU A 500 26.31 3.12 -9.57
CA GLU A 500 27.45 2.22 -9.70
C GLU A 500 28.15 2.49 -11.05
N PRO A 501 29.49 2.76 -11.07
CA PRO A 501 30.18 3.04 -12.30
C PRO A 501 30.09 1.89 -13.31
N VAL A 502 29.81 2.23 -14.55
CA VAL A 502 29.94 1.31 -15.68
C VAL A 502 31.42 1.25 -16.06
N THR A 503 32.00 0.08 -15.93
CA THR A 503 33.38 -0.17 -16.39
C THR A 503 33.39 -0.47 -17.89
N PRO A 504 34.35 0.08 -18.67
CA PRO A 504 34.44 -0.11 -20.12
C PRO A 504 34.54 -1.58 -20.56
#